data_0d8025dcfcf66f757fc17a0f1f3ac947
#
_entry.id   0d8025dcfcf66f757fc17a0f1f3ac947
#
_cell.length_a   1.000
_cell.length_b   1.000
_cell.length_c   1.000
_cell.angle_alpha   90.00
_cell.angle_beta   90.00
_cell.angle_gamma   90.00
#
_symmetry.space_group_name_H-M   'P 1'
#
loop_
_entity.id
_entity.type
_entity.pdbx_description
1 polymer ?
#
loop_
_entity_poly.entity_id
_entity_poly.type
_entity_poly.pdbx_seq_one_letter_code
_entity_poly.pdbx_strand_id
1 'polypeptide(L)'
;MSKNTTAVEQSMIEGKIYERNPKLDSNKIREKLTTARIALLIRQPFFGNLATRLTLQDATDWCATAATDGRHFFFNENFIDSLTPKQTEFLFGHEILHCVYDHFTRRDNRDPQIYNIAADYCVNGDLIRHNIGDVITQVKPFHDPKYYGWSSEQVYDDIFKKYDEEQLKQLGKLLDEHIDWEKGKGEGPNGQTKKDGSGNSKKPSYSKEELKKIRDEMKEAMVSAAQAAGAGNMPAGVARLIKDLTSPKMNWRELLNQQIQSVLKSNYTFMRPSRKAWHTGAVLPGMDFDQTIDIAIALDMSGSIGDREARDFLGEVKGICDQYD
;
A
#
# COMPACT_ATOMS: atom_id res chain seq x y z
N MET A 1 18.57 21.55 25.80
CA MET A 1 19.24 20.34 25.25
C MET A 1 19.82 20.72 23.91
N SER A 2 21.16 20.72 23.78
CA SER A 2 21.88 21.02 22.53
C SER A 2 21.47 19.96 21.49
N LYS A 3 20.81 20.39 20.39
CA LYS A 3 20.45 19.51 19.27
C LYS A 3 21.77 19.25 18.53
N ASN A 4 22.36 18.06 18.67
CA ASN A 4 23.40 17.61 17.76
C ASN A 4 22.75 17.34 16.40
N THR A 5 22.68 18.38 15.57
CA THR A 5 22.23 18.28 14.18
C THR A 5 23.34 17.60 13.37
N THR A 6 23.02 16.59 12.59
CA THR A 6 23.99 15.92 11.72
C THR A 6 24.43 16.84 10.57
N ALA A 7 25.57 16.54 9.94
CA ALA A 7 26.03 17.29 8.78
C ALA A 7 25.03 17.27 7.61
N VAL A 8 24.30 16.15 7.46
CA VAL A 8 23.27 15.98 6.45
C VAL A 8 22.04 16.83 6.78
N GLU A 9 21.55 16.78 8.03
CA GLU A 9 20.43 17.64 8.48
C GLU A 9 20.78 19.13 8.33
N GLN A 10 22.01 19.53 8.64
CA GLN A 10 22.48 20.90 8.41
C GLN A 10 22.42 21.28 6.93
N SER A 11 22.87 20.40 6.04
CA SER A 11 22.82 20.59 4.59
C SER A 11 21.39 20.68 4.05
N MET A 12 20.44 19.93 4.62
CA MET A 12 19.00 20.02 4.30
C MET A 12 18.42 21.37 4.71
N ILE A 13 18.70 21.82 5.94
CA ILE A 13 18.23 23.11 6.45
C ILE A 13 18.78 24.30 5.61
N GLU A 14 20.03 24.20 5.17
CA GLU A 14 20.68 25.22 4.34
C GLU A 14 20.33 25.11 2.85
N GLY A 15 19.58 24.09 2.45
CA GLY A 15 19.22 23.82 1.04
C GLY A 15 20.38 23.29 0.19
N LYS A 16 21.55 23.10 0.75
CA LYS A 16 22.75 22.60 0.03
C LYS A 16 22.62 21.15 -0.43
N ILE A 17 21.76 20.37 0.22
CA ILE A 17 21.51 18.98 -0.15
C ILE A 17 20.97 18.85 -1.58
N TYR A 18 20.30 19.88 -2.11
CA TYR A 18 19.76 19.92 -3.47
C TYR A 18 20.80 20.40 -4.50
N GLU A 19 21.95 20.88 -4.06
CA GLU A 19 23.02 21.31 -4.95
C GLU A 19 23.84 20.09 -5.39
N ARG A 20 24.00 19.93 -6.72
CA ARG A 20 24.83 18.84 -7.26
C ARG A 20 26.28 19.01 -6.86
N ASN A 21 26.83 18.03 -6.17
CA ASN A 21 28.24 18.04 -5.81
C ASN A 21 29.09 17.55 -7.00
N PRO A 22 29.92 18.44 -7.64
CA PRO A 22 30.67 18.05 -8.82
C PRO A 22 31.77 17.01 -8.56
N LYS A 23 32.05 16.72 -7.29
CA LYS A 23 33.04 15.70 -6.89
C LYS A 23 32.47 14.29 -6.84
N LEU A 24 31.13 14.15 -6.86
CA LEU A 24 30.48 12.85 -6.82
C LEU A 24 30.49 12.21 -8.21
N ASP A 25 30.78 10.93 -8.23
CA ASP A 25 30.66 10.10 -9.43
C ASP A 25 29.29 9.40 -9.42
N SER A 26 28.39 9.88 -10.25
CA SER A 26 27.03 9.33 -10.38
C SER A 26 27.02 7.82 -10.73
N ASN A 27 28.07 7.32 -11.38
CA ASN A 27 28.17 5.88 -11.68
C ASN A 27 28.43 5.09 -10.41
N LYS A 28 29.30 5.58 -9.51
CA LYS A 28 29.55 4.94 -8.21
C LYS A 28 28.29 4.96 -7.32
N ILE A 29 27.50 6.02 -7.34
CA ILE A 29 26.23 6.11 -6.63
C ILE A 29 25.26 5.03 -7.16
N ARG A 30 25.12 4.91 -8.47
CA ARG A 30 24.28 3.87 -9.11
C ARG A 30 24.79 2.46 -8.82
N GLU A 31 26.10 2.24 -8.81
CA GLU A 31 26.71 0.97 -8.43
C GLU A 31 26.39 0.60 -6.97
N LYS A 32 26.49 1.56 -6.05
CA LYS A 32 26.12 1.41 -4.64
C LYS A 32 24.66 1.01 -4.47
N LEU A 33 23.74 1.68 -5.17
CA LEU A 33 22.32 1.35 -5.18
C LEU A 33 22.05 -0.04 -5.76
N THR A 34 22.72 -0.40 -6.85
CA THR A 34 22.60 -1.73 -7.48
C THR A 34 23.12 -2.83 -6.55
N THR A 35 24.25 -2.59 -5.90
CA THR A 35 24.82 -3.53 -4.90
C THR A 35 23.88 -3.76 -3.74
N ALA A 36 23.25 -2.70 -3.22
CA ALA A 36 22.26 -2.81 -2.14
C ALA A 36 21.03 -3.64 -2.56
N ARG A 37 20.54 -3.50 -3.80
CA ARG A 37 19.46 -4.33 -4.34
C ARG A 37 19.85 -5.80 -4.43
N ILE A 38 21.05 -6.09 -4.91
CA ILE A 38 21.56 -7.47 -5.00
C ILE A 38 21.69 -8.07 -3.60
N ALA A 39 22.19 -7.31 -2.64
CA ALA A 39 22.31 -7.74 -1.25
C ALA A 39 20.94 -8.04 -0.63
N LEU A 40 19.93 -7.19 -0.88
CA LEU A 40 18.55 -7.44 -0.48
C LEU A 40 17.98 -8.68 -1.16
N LEU A 41 18.22 -8.88 -2.46
CA LEU A 41 17.70 -10.03 -3.18
C LEU A 41 18.21 -11.35 -2.60
N ILE A 42 19.46 -11.38 -2.12
CA ILE A 42 20.07 -12.57 -1.52
C ILE A 42 19.61 -12.78 -0.08
N ARG A 43 19.54 -11.72 0.74
CA ARG A 43 19.29 -11.83 2.18
C ARG A 43 17.82 -11.72 2.53
N GLN A 44 17.07 -10.91 1.80
CA GLN A 44 15.67 -10.56 2.02
C GLN A 44 14.90 -10.63 0.70
N PRO A 45 14.64 -11.84 0.15
CA PRO A 45 14.14 -12.02 -1.23
C PRO A 45 12.85 -11.26 -1.53
N PHE A 46 11.97 -11.08 -0.55
CA PHE A 46 10.76 -10.27 -0.72
C PHE A 46 11.10 -8.83 -1.08
N PHE A 47 11.94 -8.17 -0.27
CA PHE A 47 12.34 -6.78 -0.49
C PHE A 47 13.21 -6.63 -1.73
N GLY A 48 14.14 -7.55 -1.96
CA GLY A 48 15.01 -7.53 -3.12
C GLY A 48 14.25 -7.66 -4.44
N ASN A 49 13.22 -8.52 -4.47
CA ASN A 49 12.37 -8.68 -5.65
C ASN A 49 11.61 -7.38 -5.97
N LEU A 50 11.04 -6.73 -4.96
CA LEU A 50 10.38 -5.44 -5.13
C LEU A 50 11.37 -4.32 -5.49
N ALA A 51 12.55 -4.27 -4.84
CA ALA A 51 13.59 -3.29 -5.12
C ALA A 51 14.09 -3.35 -6.57
N THR A 52 14.23 -4.55 -7.14
CA THR A 52 14.71 -4.72 -8.53
C THR A 52 13.72 -4.23 -9.58
N ARG A 53 12.44 -4.13 -9.26
CA ARG A 53 11.40 -3.60 -10.16
C ARG A 53 11.41 -2.09 -10.26
N LEU A 54 11.92 -1.39 -9.23
CA LEU A 54 11.95 0.06 -9.22
C LEU A 54 13.03 0.59 -10.16
N THR A 55 12.70 1.52 -11.04
CA THR A 55 13.66 2.21 -11.90
C THR A 55 14.39 3.28 -11.11
N LEU A 56 15.73 3.26 -11.10
CA LEU A 56 16.54 4.27 -10.40
C LEU A 56 16.53 5.61 -11.13
N GLN A 57 16.08 6.66 -10.46
CA GLN A 57 16.02 8.00 -11.02
C GLN A 57 16.64 9.03 -10.07
N ASP A 58 17.62 9.77 -10.58
CA ASP A 58 18.20 10.89 -9.84
C ASP A 58 17.18 12.01 -9.67
N ALA A 59 17.03 12.44 -8.43
CA ALA A 59 16.10 13.47 -7.98
C ALA A 59 16.76 14.50 -7.07
N THR A 60 18.08 14.64 -7.15
CA THR A 60 18.89 15.54 -6.31
C THR A 60 18.33 16.97 -6.28
N ASP A 61 17.73 17.42 -7.39
CA ASP A 61 17.24 18.80 -7.52
C ASP A 61 15.98 19.10 -6.68
N TRP A 62 15.22 18.06 -6.23
CA TRP A 62 13.96 18.26 -5.52
C TRP A 62 13.70 17.30 -4.34
N CYS A 63 14.41 16.20 -4.27
CA CYS A 63 14.30 15.22 -3.18
C CYS A 63 15.50 15.32 -2.26
N ALA A 64 15.28 15.43 -0.96
CA ALA A 64 16.38 15.58 0.01
C ALA A 64 17.06 14.22 0.32
N THR A 65 16.34 13.13 0.27
CA THR A 65 16.81 11.79 0.62
C THR A 65 16.46 10.77 -0.46
N ALA A 66 15.34 10.12 -0.36
CA ALA A 66 14.76 9.25 -1.37
C ALA A 66 13.24 9.34 -1.37
N ALA A 67 12.61 8.84 -2.41
CA ALA A 67 11.16 8.73 -2.52
C ALA A 67 10.80 7.65 -3.55
N THR A 68 9.58 7.14 -3.49
CA THR A 68 9.10 6.18 -4.47
C THR A 68 7.69 6.50 -4.93
N ASP A 69 7.37 6.08 -6.15
CA ASP A 69 6.02 6.09 -6.71
C ASP A 69 5.48 4.67 -6.96
N GLY A 70 6.22 3.65 -6.50
CA GLY A 70 5.92 2.26 -6.80
C GLY A 70 6.49 1.75 -8.13
N ARG A 71 6.96 2.62 -9.02
CA ARG A 71 7.66 2.29 -10.28
C ARG A 71 9.10 2.77 -10.30
N HIS A 72 9.35 3.93 -9.68
CA HIS A 72 10.65 4.55 -9.64
C HIS A 72 11.15 4.66 -8.20
N PHE A 73 12.44 4.57 -8.05
CA PHE A 73 13.15 4.93 -6.83
C PHE A 73 13.90 6.23 -7.11
N PHE A 74 13.36 7.31 -6.61
CA PHE A 74 13.94 8.64 -6.68
C PHE A 74 14.98 8.76 -5.57
N PHE A 75 16.15 9.30 -5.87
CA PHE A 75 17.22 9.42 -4.88
C PHE A 75 18.00 10.70 -5.03
N ASN A 76 18.53 11.18 -3.91
CA ASN A 76 19.48 12.29 -3.87
C ASN A 76 20.90 11.72 -3.82
N GLU A 77 21.74 12.12 -4.77
CA GLU A 77 23.12 11.60 -4.86
C GLU A 77 23.95 11.96 -3.62
N ASN A 78 23.82 13.18 -3.07
CA ASN A 78 24.54 13.61 -1.86
C ASN A 78 24.13 12.77 -0.65
N PHE A 79 22.84 12.46 -0.52
CA PHE A 79 22.34 11.63 0.56
C PHE A 79 22.83 10.19 0.45
N ILE A 80 22.70 9.58 -0.74
CA ILE A 80 23.16 8.21 -0.97
C ILE A 80 24.66 8.07 -0.72
N ASP A 81 25.47 9.08 -1.10
CA ASP A 81 26.91 9.06 -0.84
C ASP A 81 27.23 8.95 0.65
N SER A 82 26.46 9.62 1.49
CA SER A 82 26.65 9.63 2.97
C SER A 82 26.29 8.31 3.66
N LEU A 83 25.50 7.44 3.01
CA LEU A 83 25.02 6.19 3.61
C LEU A 83 26.07 5.09 3.55
N THR A 84 26.02 4.15 4.48
CA THR A 84 26.70 2.85 4.35
C THR A 84 25.94 1.92 3.42
N PRO A 85 26.54 0.83 2.91
CA PRO A 85 25.83 -0.16 2.10
C PRO A 85 24.59 -0.73 2.79
N LYS A 86 24.68 -1.04 4.10
CA LYS A 86 23.54 -1.55 4.87
C LYS A 86 22.47 -0.49 5.15
N GLN A 87 22.85 0.77 5.31
CA GLN A 87 21.88 1.86 5.40
C GLN A 87 21.17 2.07 4.07
N THR A 88 21.83 1.83 2.93
CA THR A 88 21.20 1.85 1.62
C THR A 88 20.20 0.69 1.45
N GLU A 89 20.50 -0.51 2.00
CA GLU A 89 19.53 -1.61 2.08
C GLU A 89 18.29 -1.21 2.90
N PHE A 90 18.50 -0.56 4.05
CA PHE A 90 17.41 -0.06 4.91
C PHE A 90 16.54 0.96 4.16
N LEU A 91 17.17 1.90 3.44
CA LEU A 91 16.45 2.91 2.67
C LEU A 91 15.56 2.28 1.60
N PHE A 92 16.05 1.27 0.85
CA PHE A 92 15.20 0.53 -0.09
C PHE A 92 14.04 -0.15 0.61
N GLY A 93 14.29 -0.81 1.75
CA GLY A 93 13.24 -1.44 2.54
C GLY A 93 12.18 -0.44 3.00
N HIS A 94 12.61 0.75 3.40
CA HIS A 94 11.74 1.85 3.83
C HIS A 94 10.78 2.28 2.72
N GLU A 95 11.31 2.64 1.57
CA GLU A 95 10.49 3.07 0.43
C GLU A 95 9.53 1.96 -0.06
N ILE A 96 10.00 0.71 -0.07
CA ILE A 96 9.18 -0.44 -0.43
C ILE A 96 8.02 -0.63 0.55
N LEU A 97 8.25 -0.51 1.86
CA LEU A 97 7.16 -0.67 2.84
C LEU A 97 6.12 0.43 2.74
N HIS A 98 6.49 1.66 2.36
CA HIS A 98 5.49 2.69 2.06
C HIS A 98 4.55 2.29 0.94
N CYS A 99 5.07 1.66 -0.13
CA CYS A 99 4.27 1.12 -1.21
C CYS A 99 3.42 -0.09 -0.76
N VAL A 100 4.03 -1.03 -0.01
CA VAL A 100 3.38 -2.25 0.47
C VAL A 100 2.22 -1.95 1.41
N TYR A 101 2.38 -0.98 2.31
CA TYR A 101 1.34 -0.56 3.25
C TYR A 101 0.35 0.43 2.64
N ASP A 102 0.54 0.80 1.37
CA ASP A 102 -0.32 1.75 0.64
C ASP A 102 -0.52 3.07 1.39
N HIS A 103 0.55 3.59 2.02
CA HIS A 103 0.49 4.81 2.81
C HIS A 103 0.02 6.02 2.02
N PHE A 104 0.24 6.00 0.70
CA PHE A 104 -0.12 7.09 -0.20
C PHE A 104 -1.63 7.30 -0.32
N THR A 105 -2.44 6.25 -0.20
CA THR A 105 -3.90 6.33 -0.40
C THR A 105 -4.68 6.18 0.90
N ARG A 106 -4.05 5.65 1.96
CA ARG A 106 -4.68 5.43 3.27
C ARG A 106 -4.71 6.67 4.16
N ARG A 107 -4.12 7.76 3.71
CA ARG A 107 -4.08 9.02 4.47
C ARG A 107 -5.46 9.58 4.75
N ASP A 108 -6.40 9.44 3.79
CA ASP A 108 -7.72 10.07 3.84
C ASP A 108 -7.63 11.58 4.12
N ASN A 109 -8.41 12.10 5.07
CA ASN A 109 -8.44 13.51 5.45
C ASN A 109 -7.41 13.89 6.54
N ARG A 110 -6.42 13.03 6.83
CA ARG A 110 -5.40 13.29 7.85
C ARG A 110 -4.38 14.31 7.36
N ASP A 111 -3.79 15.04 8.32
CA ASP A 111 -2.69 15.96 7.99
C ASP A 111 -1.53 15.20 7.34
N PRO A 112 -1.05 15.65 6.16
CA PRO A 112 -0.03 14.92 5.41
C PRO A 112 1.29 14.76 6.16
N GLN A 113 1.74 15.79 6.88
CA GLN A 113 3.02 15.76 7.57
C GLN A 113 2.98 14.81 8.78
N ILE A 114 1.91 14.89 9.57
CA ILE A 114 1.74 14.03 10.75
C ILE A 114 1.53 12.58 10.32
N TYR A 115 0.80 12.34 9.23
CA TYR A 115 0.59 11.00 8.71
C TYR A 115 1.88 10.37 8.19
N ASN A 116 2.75 11.15 7.53
CA ASN A 116 4.07 10.69 7.11
C ASN A 116 4.94 10.28 8.31
N ILE A 117 4.96 11.11 9.37
CA ILE A 117 5.66 10.75 10.62
C ILE A 117 5.14 9.42 11.18
N ALA A 118 3.82 9.27 11.23
CA ALA A 118 3.19 8.05 11.73
C ALA A 118 3.53 6.82 10.87
N ALA A 119 3.54 6.99 9.55
CA ALA A 119 3.94 5.97 8.60
C ALA A 119 5.41 5.55 8.79
N ASP A 120 6.31 6.52 8.98
CA ASP A 120 7.74 6.28 9.22
C ASP A 120 7.98 5.49 10.52
N TYR A 121 7.25 5.79 11.59
CA TYR A 121 7.32 4.98 12.82
C TYR A 121 6.97 3.53 12.56
N CYS A 122 5.93 3.25 11.78
CA CYS A 122 5.52 1.90 11.43
C CYS A 122 6.57 1.19 10.56
N VAL A 123 7.00 1.85 9.49
CA VAL A 123 7.97 1.32 8.52
C VAL A 123 9.31 1.04 9.18
N ASN A 124 9.88 2.02 9.87
CA ASN A 124 11.16 1.86 10.57
C ASN A 124 11.08 0.78 11.66
N GLY A 125 9.96 0.74 12.39
CA GLY A 125 9.73 -0.29 13.39
C GLY A 125 9.77 -1.71 12.82
N ASP A 126 9.13 -1.93 11.68
CA ASP A 126 9.12 -3.23 11.02
C ASP A 126 10.48 -3.61 10.43
N LEU A 127 11.20 -2.67 9.81
CA LEU A 127 12.54 -2.91 9.29
C LEU A 127 13.52 -3.32 10.39
N ILE A 128 13.50 -2.61 11.53
CA ILE A 128 14.36 -2.89 12.68
C ILE A 128 14.05 -4.27 13.28
N ARG A 129 12.77 -4.60 13.47
CA ARG A 129 12.34 -5.90 14.00
C ARG A 129 12.75 -7.08 13.14
N HIS A 130 12.84 -6.88 11.83
CA HIS A 130 13.18 -7.93 10.87
C HIS A 130 14.64 -7.88 10.42
N ASN A 131 15.47 -7.02 11.05
CA ASN A 131 16.89 -6.86 10.75
C ASN A 131 17.16 -6.59 9.26
N ILE A 132 16.41 -5.67 8.67
CA ILE A 132 16.55 -5.29 7.26
C ILE A 132 17.43 -4.06 7.17
N GLY A 133 18.68 -4.26 6.79
CA GLY A 133 19.71 -3.22 6.78
C GLY A 133 20.06 -2.66 8.16
N ASP A 134 20.69 -1.49 8.18
CA ASP A 134 21.05 -0.75 9.39
C ASP A 134 20.30 0.59 9.40
N VAL A 135 19.86 1.02 10.58
CA VAL A 135 19.15 2.31 10.74
C VAL A 135 19.96 3.47 10.20
N ILE A 136 19.33 4.34 9.48
CA ILE A 136 19.94 5.58 8.96
C ILE A 136 20.14 6.54 10.12
N THR A 137 21.37 6.96 10.34
CA THR A 137 21.77 7.88 11.44
C THR A 137 22.06 9.29 10.95
N GLN A 138 22.12 9.53 9.65
CA GLN A 138 22.37 10.81 9.01
C GLN A 138 21.20 11.78 9.18
N VAL A 139 20.01 11.24 9.35
CA VAL A 139 18.78 11.96 9.72
C VAL A 139 18.18 11.34 10.96
N LYS A 140 17.41 12.10 11.73
CA LYS A 140 16.78 11.57 12.94
C LYS A 140 15.75 10.48 12.57
N PRO A 141 15.98 9.22 12.96
CA PRO A 141 15.03 8.16 12.65
C PRO A 141 13.76 8.33 13.50
N PHE A 142 12.60 8.19 12.88
CA PHE A 142 11.32 8.05 13.58
C PHE A 142 11.16 6.60 14.00
N HIS A 143 11.49 6.29 15.26
CA HIS A 143 11.42 4.97 15.82
C HIS A 143 11.08 5.02 17.29
N ASP A 144 10.07 4.25 17.71
CA ASP A 144 9.69 4.01 19.10
C ASP A 144 9.10 2.59 19.22
N PRO A 145 9.67 1.72 20.07
CA PRO A 145 9.15 0.37 20.28
C PRO A 145 7.69 0.31 20.72
N LYS A 146 7.15 1.40 21.28
CA LYS A 146 5.73 1.54 21.65
C LYS A 146 4.80 1.26 20.46
N TYR A 147 5.21 1.65 19.26
CA TYR A 147 4.39 1.57 18.06
C TYR A 147 4.54 0.25 17.28
N TYR A 148 5.27 -0.71 17.79
CA TYR A 148 5.41 -2.01 17.14
C TYR A 148 4.05 -2.71 16.97
N GLY A 149 3.74 -3.06 15.73
CA GLY A 149 2.49 -3.72 15.37
C GLY A 149 1.26 -2.82 15.29
N TRP A 150 1.42 -1.50 15.49
CA TRP A 150 0.36 -0.52 15.28
C TRP A 150 0.23 -0.20 13.80
N SER A 151 -1.00 0.19 13.40
CA SER A 151 -1.22 0.76 12.07
C SER A 151 -0.82 2.24 12.06
N SER A 152 -0.53 2.77 10.86
CA SER A 152 -0.17 4.20 10.72
C SER A 152 -1.27 5.13 11.20
N GLU A 153 -2.54 4.71 11.09
CA GLU A 153 -3.69 5.46 11.60
C GLU A 153 -3.70 5.52 13.12
N GLN A 154 -3.40 4.40 13.78
CA GLN A 154 -3.31 4.36 15.27
C GLN A 154 -2.15 5.21 15.78
N VAL A 155 -1.00 5.15 15.11
CA VAL A 155 0.15 5.98 15.46
C VAL A 155 -0.16 7.47 15.24
N TYR A 156 -0.83 7.79 14.12
CA TYR A 156 -1.30 9.15 13.83
C TYR A 156 -2.18 9.70 14.96
N ASP A 157 -3.17 8.93 15.39
CA ASP A 157 -4.11 9.34 16.44
C ASP A 157 -3.41 9.56 17.79
N ASP A 158 -2.39 8.75 18.13
CA ASP A 158 -1.60 8.91 19.35
C ASP A 158 -0.68 10.14 19.27
N ILE A 159 -0.03 10.37 18.13
CA ILE A 159 0.83 11.53 17.90
C ILE A 159 -0.01 12.83 17.93
N PHE A 160 -1.14 12.83 17.22
CA PHE A 160 -2.01 14.00 17.13
C PHE A 160 -2.58 14.43 18.49
N LYS A 161 -2.83 13.47 19.39
CA LYS A 161 -3.27 13.75 20.75
C LYS A 161 -2.16 14.25 21.68
N LYS A 162 -0.92 13.89 21.40
CA LYS A 162 0.23 14.08 22.29
C LYS A 162 0.99 15.40 22.05
N TYR A 163 0.99 15.89 20.83
CA TYR A 163 1.76 17.05 20.41
C TYR A 163 0.85 18.23 20.08
N ASP A 164 1.27 19.44 20.47
CA ASP A 164 0.61 20.68 20.05
C ASP A 164 0.99 21.05 18.59
N GLU A 165 0.26 22.03 18.01
CA GLU A 165 0.46 22.43 16.62
C GLU A 165 1.89 22.94 16.32
N GLU A 166 2.54 23.60 17.29
CA GLU A 166 3.91 24.10 17.08
C GLU A 166 4.94 22.97 17.10
N GLN A 167 4.76 22.00 17.98
CA GLN A 167 5.61 20.79 18.04
C GLN A 167 5.45 19.95 16.78
N LEU A 168 4.22 19.81 16.27
CA LEU A 168 3.93 19.10 15.04
C LEU A 168 4.57 19.78 13.81
N LYS A 169 4.51 21.11 13.72
CA LYS A 169 5.19 21.88 12.66
C LYS A 169 6.72 21.77 12.74
N GLN A 170 7.29 21.68 13.93
CA GLN A 170 8.74 21.46 14.10
C GLN A 170 9.15 20.05 13.70
N LEU A 171 8.35 19.05 14.02
CA LEU A 171 8.57 17.67 13.57
C LEU A 171 8.46 17.56 12.04
N GLY A 172 7.48 18.20 11.43
CA GLY A 172 7.27 18.19 9.98
C GLY A 172 8.40 18.84 9.16
N LYS A 173 9.18 19.75 9.74
CA LYS A 173 10.35 20.35 9.07
C LYS A 173 11.56 19.42 8.97
N LEU A 174 11.57 18.32 9.70
CA LEU A 174 12.65 17.32 9.72
C LEU A 174 12.33 16.10 8.85
N LEU A 175 11.18 16.12 8.18
CA LEU A 175 10.68 15.01 7.38
C LEU A 175 11.27 15.00 5.99
N ASP A 176 11.48 13.76 5.54
CA ASP A 176 11.55 13.45 4.12
C ASP A 176 10.28 13.90 3.41
N GLU A 177 10.45 14.55 2.27
CA GLU A 177 9.35 14.92 1.41
C GLU A 177 8.86 13.68 0.66
N HIS A 178 8.00 12.90 1.29
CA HIS A 178 7.24 11.91 0.54
C HIS A 178 6.44 12.60 -0.57
N ILE A 179 6.34 11.91 -1.69
CA ILE A 179 5.63 12.45 -2.85
C ILE A 179 4.17 12.64 -2.47
N ASP A 180 3.70 13.88 -2.39
CA ASP A 180 2.28 14.16 -2.19
C ASP A 180 1.55 13.98 -3.53
N TRP A 181 0.93 12.80 -3.69
CA TRP A 181 0.27 12.35 -4.90
C TRP A 181 -0.95 13.18 -5.32
N GLU A 182 -1.59 13.87 -4.35
CA GLU A 182 -2.82 14.62 -4.60
C GLU A 182 -2.60 16.06 -5.07
N LYS A 183 -1.42 16.64 -4.81
CA LYS A 183 -1.14 18.06 -5.11
C LYS A 183 -0.39 18.32 -6.40
N GLY A 184 0.01 17.29 -7.12
CA GLY A 184 0.78 17.44 -8.35
C GLY A 184 -0.11 17.88 -9.53
N LYS A 185 -0.18 19.18 -9.81
CA LYS A 185 -0.54 19.70 -11.14
C LYS A 185 0.69 19.59 -12.04
N GLY A 186 0.99 18.40 -12.52
CA GLY A 186 2.04 18.15 -13.49
C GLY A 186 1.45 17.40 -14.67
N GLU A 187 1.47 18.03 -15.85
CA GLU A 187 1.07 17.41 -17.11
C GLU A 187 2.17 16.50 -17.62
N GLY A 188 1.98 15.19 -17.57
CA GLY A 188 2.83 14.22 -18.26
C GLY A 188 2.35 12.79 -18.06
N PRO A 189 2.02 12.07 -19.14
CA PRO A 189 1.79 10.64 -19.06
C PRO A 189 3.11 9.92 -18.74
N ASN A 190 3.05 8.92 -17.87
CA ASN A 190 4.13 7.98 -17.54
C ASN A 190 5.19 8.39 -16.51
N GLY A 191 4.92 9.28 -15.54
CA GLY A 191 5.83 9.44 -14.39
C GLY A 191 7.27 9.87 -14.69
N GLN A 192 7.56 10.25 -15.93
CA GLN A 192 8.87 10.78 -16.29
C GLN A 192 9.00 12.21 -15.76
N THR A 193 10.00 12.45 -14.94
CA THR A 193 10.37 13.80 -14.52
C THR A 193 10.68 14.62 -15.77
N LYS A 194 9.84 15.59 -16.11
CA LYS A 194 10.17 16.57 -17.13
C LYS A 194 11.29 17.44 -16.57
N LYS A 195 12.36 17.61 -17.34
CA LYS A 195 13.35 18.67 -17.05
C LYS A 195 12.70 20.03 -17.30
N ASP A 196 12.90 20.95 -16.40
CA ASP A 196 12.56 22.36 -16.66
C ASP A 196 13.48 22.94 -17.74
N GLY A 197 13.20 24.16 -18.21
CA GLY A 197 14.04 24.85 -19.18
C GLY A 197 15.48 25.08 -18.70
N SER A 198 15.79 24.84 -17.42
CA SER A 198 17.11 24.90 -16.80
C SER A 198 17.78 23.51 -16.66
N GLY A 199 17.13 22.44 -17.09
CA GLY A 199 17.67 21.08 -17.04
C GLY A 199 17.42 20.33 -15.73
N ASN A 200 16.75 20.92 -14.74
CA ASN A 200 16.45 20.31 -13.45
C ASN A 200 15.26 19.37 -13.54
N SER A 201 15.30 18.24 -12.83
CA SER A 201 14.18 17.29 -12.74
C SER A 201 13.06 17.87 -11.88
N LYS A 202 11.81 17.69 -12.32
CA LYS A 202 10.62 18.11 -11.56
C LYS A 202 9.98 16.91 -10.85
N LYS A 203 9.40 17.18 -9.68
CA LYS A 203 8.60 16.20 -8.94
C LYS A 203 7.49 15.64 -9.83
N PRO A 204 7.34 14.31 -9.94
CA PRO A 204 6.29 13.70 -10.76
C PRO A 204 4.91 13.96 -10.17
N SER A 205 3.89 13.97 -11.04
CA SER A 205 2.50 14.01 -10.63
C SER A 205 1.70 13.03 -11.48
N TYR A 206 0.66 12.45 -10.89
CA TYR A 206 -0.10 11.36 -11.47
C TYR A 206 -1.59 11.65 -11.47
N SER A 207 -2.31 11.17 -12.48
CA SER A 207 -3.76 11.15 -12.47
C SER A 207 -4.28 10.07 -11.52
N LYS A 208 -5.55 10.20 -11.09
CA LYS A 208 -6.18 9.16 -10.23
C LYS A 208 -6.20 7.78 -10.89
N GLU A 209 -6.32 7.74 -12.21
CA GLU A 209 -6.32 6.50 -12.99
C GLU A 209 -4.92 5.84 -13.01
N GLU A 210 -3.88 6.66 -13.17
CA GLU A 210 -2.49 6.19 -13.11
C GLU A 210 -2.13 5.68 -11.73
N LEU A 211 -2.54 6.39 -10.67
CA LEU A 211 -2.34 5.93 -9.28
C LEU A 211 -3.01 4.58 -9.03
N LYS A 212 -4.22 4.38 -9.56
CA LYS A 212 -4.89 3.08 -9.47
C LYS A 212 -4.11 1.98 -10.17
N LYS A 213 -3.60 2.23 -11.39
CA LYS A 213 -2.76 1.28 -12.12
C LYS A 213 -1.48 0.93 -11.36
N ILE A 214 -0.77 1.94 -10.85
CA ILE A 214 0.45 1.74 -10.05
C ILE A 214 0.17 0.86 -8.82
N ARG A 215 -0.96 1.11 -8.14
CA ARG A 215 -1.39 0.30 -7.00
C ARG A 215 -1.67 -1.15 -7.38
N ASP A 216 -2.37 -1.38 -8.47
CA ASP A 216 -2.70 -2.73 -8.92
C ASP A 216 -1.44 -3.49 -9.37
N GLU A 217 -0.51 -2.83 -10.09
CA GLU A 217 0.83 -3.36 -10.42
C GLU A 217 1.64 -3.71 -9.17
N MET A 218 1.59 -2.85 -8.13
CA MET A 218 2.28 -3.11 -6.88
C MET A 218 1.70 -4.32 -6.14
N LYS A 219 0.37 -4.49 -6.11
CA LYS A 219 -0.27 -5.69 -5.53
C LYS A 219 0.16 -6.97 -6.21
N GLU A 220 0.19 -6.99 -7.55
CA GLU A 220 0.69 -8.13 -8.32
C GLU A 220 2.17 -8.40 -8.02
N ALA A 221 2.98 -7.34 -7.96
CA ALA A 221 4.39 -7.44 -7.61
C ALA A 221 4.60 -8.01 -6.21
N MET A 222 3.79 -7.60 -5.22
CA MET A 222 3.83 -8.11 -3.85
C MET A 222 3.52 -9.60 -3.78
N VAL A 223 2.47 -10.06 -4.49
CA VAL A 223 2.11 -11.48 -4.53
C VAL A 223 3.24 -12.30 -5.16
N SER A 224 3.77 -11.85 -6.29
CA SER A 224 4.91 -12.50 -6.97
C SER A 224 6.17 -12.53 -6.09
N ALA A 225 6.51 -11.42 -5.41
CA ALA A 225 7.65 -11.34 -4.50
C ALA A 225 7.49 -12.26 -3.28
N ALA A 226 6.27 -12.39 -2.76
CA ALA A 226 5.97 -13.29 -1.65
C ALA A 226 6.12 -14.76 -2.05
N GLN A 227 5.67 -15.13 -3.23
CA GLN A 227 5.86 -16.48 -3.77
C GLN A 227 7.34 -16.81 -3.94
N ALA A 228 8.14 -15.85 -4.43
CA ALA A 228 9.58 -16.02 -4.61
C ALA A 228 10.34 -16.10 -3.26
N ALA A 229 9.90 -15.36 -2.25
CA ALA A 229 10.53 -15.34 -0.93
C ALA A 229 10.26 -16.60 -0.09
N GLY A 230 9.12 -17.24 -0.31
CA GLY A 230 8.67 -18.39 0.49
C GLY A 230 8.11 -17.99 1.87
N ALA A 231 7.46 -18.96 2.52
CA ALA A 231 6.87 -18.76 3.84
C ALA A 231 7.96 -18.50 4.90
N GLY A 232 7.79 -17.45 5.71
CA GLY A 232 8.66 -17.15 6.85
C GLY A 232 9.69 -16.04 6.61
N ASN A 233 9.93 -15.60 5.39
CA ASN A 233 10.93 -14.57 5.05
C ASN A 233 10.33 -13.17 4.84
N MET A 234 9.22 -12.87 5.51
CA MET A 234 8.50 -11.59 5.39
C MET A 234 8.08 -11.06 6.76
N PRO A 235 7.99 -9.73 6.92
CA PRO A 235 7.35 -9.14 8.09
C PRO A 235 5.92 -9.66 8.29
N ALA A 236 5.52 -9.89 9.54
CA ALA A 236 4.20 -10.45 9.87
C ALA A 236 3.04 -9.59 9.33
N GLY A 237 3.20 -8.25 9.34
CA GLY A 237 2.23 -7.31 8.76
C GLY A 237 2.08 -7.50 7.24
N VAL A 238 3.20 -7.67 6.54
CA VAL A 238 3.22 -7.94 5.09
C VAL A 238 2.59 -9.29 4.78
N ALA A 239 2.93 -10.34 5.54
CA ALA A 239 2.36 -11.68 5.35
C ALA A 239 0.83 -11.68 5.49
N ARG A 240 0.29 -10.91 6.46
CA ARG A 240 -1.15 -10.74 6.63
C ARG A 240 -1.78 -10.04 5.42
N LEU A 241 -1.21 -8.92 4.96
CA LEU A 241 -1.70 -8.21 3.77
C LEU A 241 -1.72 -9.10 2.52
N ILE A 242 -0.67 -9.89 2.30
CA ILE A 242 -0.61 -10.82 1.17
C ILE A 242 -1.67 -11.90 1.30
N LYS A 243 -1.89 -12.44 2.51
CA LYS A 243 -2.95 -13.41 2.78
C LYS A 243 -4.31 -12.81 2.44
N ASP A 244 -4.58 -11.57 2.84
CA ASP A 244 -5.84 -10.88 2.55
C ASP A 244 -6.02 -10.61 1.04
N LEU A 245 -4.93 -10.31 0.32
CA LEU A 245 -4.94 -10.11 -1.14
C LEU A 245 -5.15 -11.42 -1.91
N THR A 246 -4.60 -12.54 -1.42
CA THR A 246 -4.67 -13.84 -2.10
C THR A 246 -5.86 -14.68 -1.66
N SER A 247 -6.50 -14.33 -0.53
CA SER A 247 -7.72 -15.01 -0.09
C SER A 247 -8.86 -14.72 -1.08
N PRO A 248 -9.49 -15.76 -1.63
CA PRO A 248 -10.61 -15.55 -2.54
C PRO A 248 -11.71 -14.79 -1.79
N LYS A 249 -11.99 -13.59 -2.21
CA LYS A 249 -13.16 -12.84 -1.72
C LYS A 249 -14.39 -13.46 -2.35
N MET A 250 -14.94 -14.48 -1.69
CA MET A 250 -16.20 -15.07 -2.09
C MET A 250 -17.27 -13.99 -1.99
N ASN A 251 -17.91 -13.66 -3.13
CA ASN A 251 -19.06 -12.78 -3.12
C ASN A 251 -20.25 -13.58 -2.59
N TRP A 252 -20.40 -13.59 -1.26
CA TRP A 252 -21.47 -14.32 -0.60
C TRP A 252 -22.86 -13.91 -1.09
N ARG A 253 -23.03 -12.68 -1.58
CA ARG A 253 -24.27 -12.17 -2.17
C ARG A 253 -24.63 -12.91 -3.45
N GLU A 254 -23.65 -13.13 -4.34
CA GLU A 254 -23.86 -13.92 -5.56
C GLU A 254 -24.16 -15.39 -5.24
N LEU A 255 -23.43 -15.96 -4.25
CA LEU A 255 -23.66 -17.31 -3.81
C LEU A 255 -25.06 -17.47 -3.22
N LEU A 256 -25.50 -16.54 -2.38
CA LEU A 256 -26.82 -16.52 -1.78
C LEU A 256 -27.91 -16.41 -2.85
N ASN A 257 -27.78 -15.47 -3.81
CA ASN A 257 -28.69 -15.34 -4.95
C ASN A 257 -28.76 -16.62 -5.79
N GLN A 258 -27.62 -17.27 -6.05
CA GLN A 258 -27.61 -18.55 -6.78
C GLN A 258 -28.31 -19.66 -5.99
N GLN A 259 -28.10 -19.73 -4.68
CA GLN A 259 -28.78 -20.69 -3.80
C GLN A 259 -30.27 -20.47 -3.77
N ILE A 260 -30.74 -19.24 -3.57
CA ILE A 260 -32.17 -18.88 -3.59
C ILE A 260 -32.78 -19.23 -4.95
N GLN A 261 -32.14 -18.88 -6.06
CA GLN A 261 -32.64 -19.22 -7.39
C GLN A 261 -32.63 -20.71 -7.68
N SER A 262 -31.71 -21.50 -7.08
CA SER A 262 -31.71 -22.96 -7.23
C SER A 262 -32.87 -23.62 -6.50
N VAL A 263 -33.28 -23.10 -5.36
CA VAL A 263 -34.42 -23.58 -4.58
C VAL A 263 -35.75 -23.26 -5.30
N LEU A 264 -35.87 -22.03 -5.86
CA LEU A 264 -37.06 -21.58 -6.60
C LEU A 264 -37.38 -22.44 -7.85
N LYS A 265 -36.38 -23.14 -8.42
CA LYS A 265 -36.51 -23.93 -9.66
C LYS A 265 -36.72 -25.43 -9.43
N SER A 266 -37.01 -25.86 -8.22
CA SER A 266 -36.88 -27.27 -7.83
C SER A 266 -38.09 -28.15 -8.16
N ASN A 267 -39.26 -27.61 -8.52
CA ASN A 267 -40.45 -28.40 -8.74
C ASN A 267 -40.76 -28.58 -10.22
N TYR A 268 -40.94 -29.83 -10.64
CA TYR A 268 -41.41 -30.17 -11.99
C TYR A 268 -42.90 -30.48 -11.94
N THR A 269 -43.66 -29.84 -12.84
CA THR A 269 -45.10 -30.10 -12.96
C THR A 269 -45.50 -30.46 -14.38
N PHE A 270 -46.41 -31.41 -14.50
CA PHE A 270 -47.05 -31.72 -15.78
C PHE A 270 -48.25 -30.82 -16.07
N MET A 271 -48.71 -30.02 -15.13
CA MET A 271 -49.77 -29.05 -15.34
C MET A 271 -49.41 -27.92 -16.35
N ARG A 272 -48.11 -27.62 -16.45
CA ARG A 272 -47.54 -26.68 -17.44
C ARG A 272 -46.40 -27.34 -18.19
N PRO A 273 -46.68 -28.23 -19.20
CA PRO A 273 -45.62 -28.95 -19.88
C PRO A 273 -44.66 -28.07 -20.63
N SER A 274 -43.40 -28.51 -20.72
CA SER A 274 -42.35 -27.79 -21.42
C SER A 274 -42.62 -27.69 -22.93
N ARG A 275 -42.61 -26.50 -23.48
CA ARG A 275 -42.85 -26.30 -24.92
C ARG A 275 -41.67 -26.74 -25.79
N LYS A 276 -40.48 -26.96 -25.20
CA LYS A 276 -39.24 -27.31 -25.92
C LYS A 276 -39.30 -28.71 -26.58
N ALA A 277 -40.17 -29.60 -26.17
CA ALA A 277 -40.26 -30.95 -26.68
C ALA A 277 -41.49 -31.17 -27.59
N TRP A 278 -42.30 -30.15 -27.91
CA TRP A 278 -43.53 -30.31 -28.70
C TRP A 278 -43.30 -30.86 -30.10
N HIS A 279 -42.15 -30.59 -30.69
CA HIS A 279 -41.79 -31.10 -32.02
C HIS A 279 -41.48 -32.61 -32.02
N THR A 280 -41.23 -33.19 -30.87
CA THR A 280 -40.97 -34.66 -30.72
C THR A 280 -42.17 -35.45 -30.33
N GLY A 281 -43.34 -34.82 -30.10
CA GLY A 281 -44.55 -35.49 -29.60
C GLY A 281 -44.48 -35.95 -28.14
N ALA A 282 -43.36 -35.69 -27.42
CA ALA A 282 -43.19 -36.04 -26.04
C ALA A 282 -43.68 -34.93 -25.09
N VAL A 283 -44.50 -35.30 -24.10
CA VAL A 283 -44.94 -34.37 -23.05
C VAL A 283 -43.90 -34.41 -21.93
N LEU A 284 -43.05 -33.41 -21.87
CA LEU A 284 -42.07 -33.23 -20.80
C LEU A 284 -42.60 -32.28 -19.70
N PRO A 285 -42.31 -32.58 -18.40
CA PRO A 285 -42.74 -31.69 -17.32
C PRO A 285 -42.11 -30.30 -17.50
N GLY A 286 -42.89 -29.26 -17.21
CA GLY A 286 -42.42 -27.91 -17.09
C GLY A 286 -41.89 -27.59 -15.70
N MET A 287 -41.19 -26.50 -15.53
CA MET A 287 -40.77 -25.99 -14.22
C MET A 287 -41.89 -25.20 -13.57
N ASP A 288 -42.20 -25.52 -12.34
CA ASP A 288 -43.02 -24.69 -11.47
C ASP A 288 -42.14 -23.85 -10.54
N PHE A 289 -42.55 -22.64 -10.28
CA PHE A 289 -41.84 -21.74 -9.40
C PHE A 289 -42.62 -21.65 -8.11
N ASP A 290 -41.99 -22.07 -7.00
CA ASP A 290 -42.53 -21.78 -5.69
C ASP A 290 -42.50 -20.29 -5.44
N GLN A 291 -43.61 -19.69 -5.02
CA GLN A 291 -43.75 -18.27 -4.76
C GLN A 291 -43.35 -17.90 -3.32
N THR A 292 -43.14 -18.93 -2.47
CA THR A 292 -42.75 -18.74 -1.07
C THR A 292 -41.39 -19.37 -0.78
N ILE A 293 -40.53 -18.67 -0.12
CA ILE A 293 -39.21 -19.14 0.29
C ILE A 293 -39.16 -19.10 1.82
N ASP A 294 -38.96 -20.26 2.43
CA ASP A 294 -38.69 -20.37 3.86
C ASP A 294 -37.17 -20.29 4.09
N ILE A 295 -36.67 -19.18 4.64
CA ILE A 295 -35.26 -18.98 4.94
C ILE A 295 -35.07 -18.88 6.45
N ALA A 296 -34.25 -19.76 7.02
CA ALA A 296 -33.76 -19.61 8.38
C ALA A 296 -32.42 -18.86 8.39
N ILE A 297 -32.34 -17.72 9.09
CA ILE A 297 -31.16 -16.88 9.18
C ILE A 297 -30.60 -16.98 10.60
N ALA A 298 -29.38 -17.49 10.72
CA ALA A 298 -28.63 -17.51 11.98
C ALA A 298 -27.58 -16.40 11.97
N LEU A 299 -27.69 -15.46 12.90
CA LEU A 299 -26.73 -14.36 13.10
C LEU A 299 -25.77 -14.76 14.22
N ASP A 300 -24.49 -14.87 13.89
CA ASP A 300 -23.46 -14.96 14.91
C ASP A 300 -23.12 -13.55 15.43
N MET A 301 -23.49 -13.29 16.69
CA MET A 301 -23.24 -12.02 17.40
C MET A 301 -22.01 -12.15 18.29
N SER A 302 -21.02 -12.97 17.92
CA SER A 302 -19.77 -13.04 18.67
C SER A 302 -19.02 -11.70 18.65
N GLY A 303 -18.20 -11.43 19.69
CA GLY A 303 -17.53 -10.14 19.88
C GLY A 303 -16.51 -9.73 18.78
N SER A 304 -16.35 -10.56 17.74
CA SER A 304 -15.55 -10.24 16.56
C SER A 304 -16.32 -9.51 15.45
N ILE A 305 -17.66 -9.41 15.56
CA ILE A 305 -18.51 -8.73 14.58
C ILE A 305 -18.80 -7.32 15.09
N GLY A 306 -18.39 -6.32 14.33
CA GLY A 306 -18.66 -4.91 14.64
C GLY A 306 -20.06 -4.46 14.20
N ASP A 307 -20.53 -3.35 14.78
CA ASP A 307 -21.84 -2.76 14.46
C ASP A 307 -22.04 -2.45 12.97
N ARG A 308 -20.95 -2.19 12.23
CA ARG A 308 -21.00 -1.93 10.80
C ARG A 308 -21.32 -3.19 10.01
N GLU A 309 -20.66 -4.29 10.36
CA GLU A 309 -20.85 -5.59 9.69
C GLU A 309 -22.25 -6.15 9.99
N ALA A 310 -22.71 -6.02 11.23
CA ALA A 310 -24.07 -6.39 11.62
C ALA A 310 -25.13 -5.58 10.87
N ARG A 311 -24.92 -4.27 10.70
CA ARG A 311 -25.82 -3.39 9.95
C ARG A 311 -25.86 -3.71 8.48
N ASP A 312 -24.71 -4.00 7.86
CA ASP A 312 -24.61 -4.38 6.45
C ASP A 312 -25.35 -5.70 6.22
N PHE A 313 -25.17 -6.67 7.12
CA PHE A 313 -25.87 -7.96 7.04
C PHE A 313 -27.40 -7.81 7.18
N LEU A 314 -27.87 -7.04 8.18
CA LEU A 314 -29.31 -6.79 8.35
C LEU A 314 -29.92 -6.03 7.16
N GLY A 315 -29.14 -5.16 6.51
CA GLY A 315 -29.56 -4.49 5.27
C GLY A 315 -29.80 -5.45 4.13
N GLU A 316 -28.94 -6.47 3.99
CA GLU A 316 -29.11 -7.51 2.95
C GLU A 316 -30.31 -8.44 3.26
N VAL A 317 -30.47 -8.83 4.53
CA VAL A 317 -31.65 -9.62 4.94
C VAL A 317 -32.94 -8.88 4.61
N LYS A 318 -33.00 -7.57 4.93
CA LYS A 318 -34.15 -6.73 4.57
C LYS A 318 -34.36 -6.68 3.05
N GLY A 319 -33.29 -6.51 2.28
CA GLY A 319 -33.36 -6.49 0.80
C GLY A 319 -33.91 -7.80 0.22
N ILE A 320 -33.58 -8.95 0.83
CA ILE A 320 -34.14 -10.24 0.44
C ILE A 320 -35.64 -10.32 0.80
N CYS A 321 -36.02 -9.92 2.00
CA CYS A 321 -37.43 -9.90 2.40
C CYS A 321 -38.29 -8.96 1.54
N ASP A 322 -37.74 -7.82 1.11
CA ASP A 322 -38.43 -6.84 0.25
C ASP A 322 -38.56 -7.34 -1.20
N GLN A 323 -37.73 -8.29 -1.63
CA GLN A 323 -37.73 -8.84 -3.00
C GLN A 323 -38.55 -10.12 -3.17
N TYR A 324 -38.75 -10.88 -2.12
CA TYR A 324 -39.46 -12.16 -2.08
C TYR A 324 -40.51 -12.10 -0.95
N ASP A 325 -41.73 -11.69 -1.31
CA ASP A 325 -42.91 -11.68 -0.40
C ASP A 325 -43.37 -13.10 0.01
#